data_ed385468beccde7230a0b297c3acf4ff
#
_entry.id   ed385468beccde7230a0b297c3acf4ff
#
_cell.length_a   1.000
_cell.length_b   1.000
_cell.length_c   1.000
_cell.angle_alpha   90.00
_cell.angle_beta   90.00
_cell.angle_gamma   90.00
#
_symmetry.space_group_name_H-M   'P 1'
#
loop_
_entity.id
_entity.type
_entity.pdbx_description
1 polymer ?
#
loop_
_entity_poly.entity_id
_entity_poly.type
_entity_poly.pdbx_seq_one_letter_code
_entity_poly.pdbx_strand_id
1 'polypeptide(L)'
;MTRSSHGVVNAGSARVRGRLALVIALAGCLALLIALGASAGAATTSKTTVVLGSTATVPDPSCPESPCQAIGSVTGFQVSTGQGSLPFSVRKSGKITSWTLTLSQPTSSQRSFFNGFFGTPPEARLAILRRAPGTNPPRYNLRAQGSIHVLSPYLGQTVKFGASLPVEEGDIVGLTVPTWAPAFAQGLPSNNAWRASRETGKCTDSTDVRQGEPQLRVGSNATYGCRYSTARLLYTVTVVED
;
A
#
# COMPACT_ATOMS: atom_id res chain seq x y z
N MET A 1 -11.86 -65.04 -1.37
CA MET A 1 -13.21 -65.40 -1.79
C MET A 1 -13.65 -64.41 -2.82
N THR A 2 -13.40 -64.70 -4.10
CA THR A 2 -14.39 -65.19 -5.11
C THR A 2 -15.42 -64.12 -5.44
N ARG A 3 -15.65 -63.61 -6.60
CA ARG A 3 -15.55 -63.95 -8.06
C ARG A 3 -16.21 -62.74 -8.75
N SER A 4 -15.67 -62.16 -9.77
CA SER A 4 -15.71 -62.54 -11.21
C SER A 4 -17.09 -62.51 -11.84
N SER A 5 -17.30 -61.78 -12.88
CA SER A 5 -17.47 -62.14 -14.31
C SER A 5 -18.20 -61.03 -15.06
N HIS A 6 -17.68 -60.50 -16.13
CA HIS A 6 -17.79 -60.93 -17.56
C HIS A 6 -19.13 -60.64 -18.23
N GLY A 7 -19.01 -60.06 -19.44
CA GLY A 7 -20.00 -60.01 -20.52
C GLY A 7 -19.78 -58.81 -21.42
N VAL A 8 -19.00 -58.73 -22.42
CA VAL A 8 -18.81 -59.32 -23.74
C VAL A 8 -19.98 -59.11 -24.74
N VAL A 9 -19.60 -58.24 -25.72
CA VAL A 9 -19.87 -58.25 -27.21
C VAL A 9 -21.31 -58.10 -27.74
N ASN A 10 -21.55 -57.17 -28.71
CA ASN A 10 -21.50 -57.58 -30.12
C ASN A 10 -21.68 -56.40 -31.12
N ALA A 11 -21.05 -56.59 -32.26
CA ALA A 11 -21.01 -55.81 -33.45
C ALA A 11 -22.26 -55.94 -34.33
N GLY A 12 -22.49 -54.97 -35.20
CA GLY A 12 -23.48 -55.06 -36.26
C GLY A 12 -23.24 -54.06 -37.38
N SER A 13 -22.50 -54.44 -38.39
CA SER A 13 -22.32 -53.73 -39.63
C SER A 13 -23.50 -53.94 -40.58
N ALA A 14 -23.93 -52.90 -41.30
CA ALA A 14 -24.64 -53.00 -42.55
C ALA A 14 -24.30 -51.92 -43.54
N ARG A 15 -23.65 -52.33 -44.60
CA ARG A 15 -23.43 -51.51 -45.81
C ARG A 15 -24.68 -51.58 -46.71
N VAL A 16 -25.10 -50.42 -47.26
CA VAL A 16 -25.87 -50.41 -48.49
C VAL A 16 -25.32 -49.35 -49.44
N ARG A 17 -24.96 -49.83 -50.66
CA ARG A 17 -24.53 -49.04 -51.82
C ARG A 17 -25.77 -48.61 -52.61
N GLY A 18 -25.77 -47.37 -53.13
CA GLY A 18 -26.78 -46.94 -54.13
C GLY A 18 -26.25 -45.78 -54.95
N ARG A 19 -26.24 -45.98 -56.23
CA ARG A 19 -25.57 -45.28 -57.32
C ARG A 19 -26.25 -43.97 -57.76
N LEU A 20 -25.42 -43.01 -58.12
CA LEU A 20 -25.40 -42.18 -59.33
C LEU A 20 -26.70 -41.54 -59.84
N ALA A 21 -26.75 -40.22 -59.88
CA ALA A 21 -27.23 -39.46 -61.02
C ALA A 21 -26.67 -38.01 -61.01
N LEU A 22 -26.03 -37.69 -62.11
CA LEU A 22 -25.45 -36.41 -62.48
C LEU A 22 -26.54 -35.50 -63.07
N VAL A 23 -26.75 -34.27 -62.56
CA VAL A 23 -27.39 -33.22 -63.30
C VAL A 23 -26.65 -31.91 -63.03
N ILE A 24 -26.06 -31.35 -64.09
CA ILE A 24 -25.42 -30.02 -64.17
C ILE A 24 -26.53 -29.01 -64.35
N ALA A 25 -26.58 -28.00 -63.45
CA ALA A 25 -27.24 -26.72 -63.76
C ALA A 25 -26.39 -25.57 -63.22
N LEU A 26 -25.77 -24.86 -64.15
CA LEU A 26 -25.15 -23.55 -63.89
C LEU A 26 -26.24 -22.56 -63.53
N ALA A 27 -26.13 -21.93 -62.37
CA ALA A 27 -26.70 -20.64 -62.13
C ALA A 27 -25.81 -19.89 -61.12
N GLY A 28 -25.18 -18.81 -61.58
CA GLY A 28 -24.32 -17.96 -60.74
C GLY A 28 -25.13 -17.26 -59.66
N CYS A 29 -24.66 -17.34 -58.45
CA CYS A 29 -25.01 -16.44 -57.38
C CYS A 29 -23.74 -15.92 -56.78
N LEU A 30 -23.50 -14.64 -57.04
CA LEU A 30 -22.48 -13.82 -56.43
C LEU A 30 -22.70 -13.81 -54.90
N ALA A 31 -22.02 -14.65 -54.18
CA ALA A 31 -22.04 -14.64 -52.72
C ALA A 31 -21.16 -13.49 -52.23
N LEU A 32 -21.81 -12.39 -51.86
CA LEU A 32 -21.23 -11.27 -51.18
C LEU A 32 -20.83 -11.73 -49.77
N LEU A 33 -19.56 -12.09 -49.60
CA LEU A 33 -18.98 -12.38 -48.28
C LEU A 33 -18.89 -11.06 -47.52
N ILE A 34 -19.92 -10.71 -46.75
CA ILE A 34 -19.83 -9.70 -45.70
C ILE A 34 -18.93 -10.28 -44.59
N ALA A 35 -17.64 -9.94 -44.66
CA ALA A 35 -16.73 -10.14 -43.55
C ALA A 35 -17.18 -9.21 -42.42
N LEU A 36 -18.00 -9.71 -41.50
CA LEU A 36 -18.20 -9.08 -40.19
C LEU A 36 -16.87 -9.13 -39.46
N GLY A 37 -16.04 -8.11 -39.68
CA GLY A 37 -14.88 -7.85 -38.82
C GLY A 37 -15.37 -7.57 -37.42
N ALA A 38 -15.37 -8.59 -36.55
CA ALA A 38 -15.49 -8.40 -35.12
C ALA A 38 -14.27 -7.58 -34.69
N SER A 39 -14.40 -6.26 -34.63
CA SER A 39 -13.46 -5.39 -33.96
C SER A 39 -13.53 -5.79 -32.48
N ALA A 40 -12.63 -6.68 -32.07
CA ALA A 40 -12.37 -6.88 -30.65
C ALA A 40 -11.81 -5.56 -30.12
N GLY A 41 -12.69 -4.67 -29.69
CA GLY A 41 -12.33 -3.48 -28.96
C GLY A 41 -11.57 -3.93 -27.72
N ALA A 42 -10.25 -3.75 -27.70
CA ALA A 42 -9.47 -3.89 -26.51
C ALA A 42 -10.09 -2.94 -25.48
N ALA A 43 -10.77 -3.48 -24.48
CA ALA A 43 -11.26 -2.72 -23.35
C ALA A 43 -10.02 -2.12 -22.67
N THR A 44 -9.75 -0.85 -22.92
CA THR A 44 -8.74 -0.09 -22.18
C THR A 44 -9.24 0.00 -20.76
N THR A 45 -8.73 -0.86 -19.89
CA THR A 45 -8.98 -0.79 -18.45
C THR A 45 -8.39 0.54 -17.98
N SER A 46 -9.25 1.52 -17.75
CA SER A 46 -8.84 2.82 -17.22
C SER A 46 -8.32 2.63 -15.81
N LYS A 47 -7.01 2.81 -15.62
CA LYS A 47 -6.40 2.74 -14.29
C LYS A 47 -6.83 3.95 -13.47
N THR A 48 -7.37 3.69 -12.29
CA THR A 48 -7.78 4.73 -11.35
C THR A 48 -6.60 5.15 -10.49
N THR A 49 -6.41 6.46 -10.33
CA THR A 49 -5.40 7.01 -9.43
C THR A 49 -6.08 7.53 -8.17
N VAL A 50 -5.62 7.07 -7.01
CA VAL A 50 -6.10 7.51 -5.69
C VAL A 50 -4.95 8.08 -4.86
N VAL A 51 -5.25 9.04 -3.98
CA VAL A 51 -4.29 9.61 -3.05
C VAL A 51 -4.71 9.25 -1.63
N LEU A 52 -3.97 8.33 -1.01
CA LEU A 52 -4.17 7.94 0.37
C LEU A 52 -3.65 9.03 1.32
N GLY A 53 -4.35 9.24 2.44
CA GLY A 53 -3.98 10.23 3.46
C GLY A 53 -4.30 11.68 3.11
N SER A 54 -4.89 11.95 1.94
CA SER A 54 -5.32 13.30 1.55
C SER A 54 -6.46 13.78 2.43
N THR A 55 -6.41 15.06 2.79
CA THR A 55 -7.46 15.78 3.55
C THR A 55 -7.63 17.17 2.95
N ALA A 56 -8.77 17.80 3.21
CA ALA A 56 -9.06 19.16 2.70
C ALA A 56 -8.02 20.19 3.16
N THR A 57 -7.49 20.02 4.37
CA THR A 57 -6.43 20.87 4.92
C THR A 57 -5.30 20.02 5.47
N VAL A 58 -4.06 20.38 5.19
CA VAL A 58 -2.87 19.80 5.83
C VAL A 58 -2.56 20.67 7.05
N PRO A 59 -2.50 20.10 8.25
CA PRO A 59 -2.15 20.89 9.43
C PRO A 59 -0.69 21.37 9.36
N ASP A 60 -0.41 22.50 10.00
CA ASP A 60 0.93 23.03 10.08
C ASP A 60 1.86 22.09 10.83
N PRO A 61 3.10 21.88 10.35
CA PRO A 61 4.09 21.09 11.06
C PRO A 61 4.48 21.73 12.40
N SER A 62 4.84 20.90 13.40
CA SER A 62 5.04 21.36 14.79
C SER A 62 6.27 22.25 15.03
N CYS A 63 7.29 22.21 14.17
CA CYS A 63 8.51 23.02 14.31
C CYS A 63 8.49 24.22 13.35
N PRO A 64 9.16 25.32 13.68
CA PRO A 64 10.05 25.55 14.83
C PRO A 64 9.35 25.91 16.15
N GLU A 65 8.03 26.05 16.15
CA GLU A 65 7.25 26.44 17.31
C GLU A 65 7.40 25.46 18.49
N SER A 66 7.05 25.91 19.69
CA SER A 66 7.08 25.06 20.87
C SER A 66 5.70 24.50 21.22
N PRO A 67 5.61 23.20 21.52
CA PRO A 67 6.67 22.20 21.51
C PRO A 67 7.01 21.73 20.09
N CYS A 68 8.28 21.83 19.67
CA CYS A 68 8.76 21.24 18.43
C CYS A 68 8.94 19.73 18.60
N GLN A 69 8.22 18.95 17.81
CA GLN A 69 8.29 17.48 17.87
C GLN A 69 8.59 16.89 16.50
N ALA A 70 9.32 15.79 16.51
CA ALA A 70 9.57 14.94 15.36
C ALA A 70 9.22 13.49 15.69
N ILE A 71 8.84 12.70 14.69
CA ILE A 71 8.78 11.25 14.83
C ILE A 71 10.19 10.69 14.69
N GLY A 72 10.51 9.63 15.44
CA GLY A 72 11.82 9.01 15.35
C GLY A 72 11.86 7.58 15.86
N SER A 73 12.83 6.82 15.34
CA SER A 73 13.09 5.42 15.70
C SER A 73 11.83 4.55 15.68
N VAL A 74 11.03 4.63 14.59
CA VAL A 74 9.71 3.98 14.54
C VAL A 74 9.24 3.70 13.12
N THR A 75 8.37 2.71 12.96
CA THR A 75 7.45 2.60 11.83
C THR A 75 6.05 2.94 12.33
N GLY A 76 5.34 3.83 11.63
CA GLY A 76 4.03 4.27 12.06
C GLY A 76 3.07 4.51 10.90
N PHE A 77 1.78 4.53 11.19
CA PHE A 77 0.75 4.89 10.22
C PHE A 77 -0.40 5.62 10.90
N GLN A 78 -1.09 6.45 10.12
CA GLN A 78 -2.25 7.20 10.60
C GLN A 78 -3.47 6.27 10.74
N VAL A 79 -4.08 6.27 11.92
CA VAL A 79 -5.30 5.50 12.22
C VAL A 79 -6.54 6.31 11.88
N SER A 80 -6.52 7.62 12.13
CA SER A 80 -7.63 8.52 11.82
C SER A 80 -7.12 9.93 11.51
N THR A 81 -7.83 10.64 10.63
CA THR A 81 -7.53 12.02 10.22
C THR A 81 -8.80 12.86 10.27
N GLY A 82 -9.22 13.26 11.48
CA GLY A 82 -10.47 13.99 11.64
C GLY A 82 -11.69 13.12 11.36
N GLN A 83 -12.20 13.11 10.15
CA GLN A 83 -13.43 12.38 9.78
C GLN A 83 -13.17 10.97 9.22
N GLY A 84 -11.93 10.66 8.80
CA GLY A 84 -11.59 9.39 8.15
C GLY A 84 -10.88 8.40 9.08
N SER A 85 -11.26 7.11 9.01
CA SER A 85 -10.54 6.00 9.63
C SER A 85 -9.69 5.25 8.63
N LEU A 86 -8.50 4.81 9.05
CA LEU A 86 -7.52 4.08 8.23
C LEU A 86 -7.26 4.73 6.84
N PRO A 87 -6.90 6.04 6.83
CA PRO A 87 -6.78 6.80 5.58
C PRO A 87 -5.68 6.30 4.64
N PHE A 88 -4.82 5.40 5.12
CA PHE A 88 -3.75 4.76 4.34
C PHE A 88 -4.02 3.27 4.06
N SER A 89 -5.25 2.80 4.24
CA SER A 89 -5.63 1.45 3.85
C SER A 89 -5.83 1.36 2.34
N VAL A 90 -5.19 0.38 1.73
CA VAL A 90 -5.32 0.05 0.31
C VAL A 90 -6.66 -0.66 0.10
N ARG A 91 -7.53 -0.10 -0.73
CA ARG A 91 -8.89 -0.61 -1.01
C ARG A 91 -8.93 -1.54 -2.21
N LYS A 92 -8.00 -1.37 -3.15
CA LYS A 92 -7.78 -2.23 -4.31
C LYS A 92 -6.31 -2.40 -4.54
N SER A 93 -5.91 -3.56 -5.02
CA SER A 93 -4.53 -3.85 -5.41
C SER A 93 -4.07 -2.88 -6.49
N GLY A 94 -2.76 -2.65 -6.54
CA GLY A 94 -2.19 -1.69 -7.48
C GLY A 94 -0.73 -1.40 -7.16
N LYS A 95 -0.30 -0.20 -7.53
CA LYS A 95 1.09 0.24 -7.40
C LYS A 95 1.19 1.66 -6.86
N ILE A 96 2.00 1.86 -5.82
CA ILE A 96 2.40 3.19 -5.40
C ILE A 96 3.37 3.75 -6.45
N THR A 97 3.08 4.95 -6.94
CA THR A 97 3.89 5.65 -7.94
C THR A 97 4.64 6.84 -7.36
N SER A 98 4.14 7.42 -6.29
CA SER A 98 4.79 8.52 -5.58
C SER A 98 4.22 8.68 -4.17
N TRP A 99 4.94 9.44 -3.34
CA TRP A 99 4.48 9.87 -2.05
C TRP A 99 5.00 11.27 -1.75
N THR A 100 4.29 11.99 -0.89
CA THR A 100 4.63 13.36 -0.50
C THR A 100 4.85 13.40 0.99
N LEU A 101 5.82 14.19 1.43
CA LEU A 101 6.15 14.42 2.83
C LEU A 101 6.20 15.93 3.09
N THR A 102 5.44 16.41 4.06
CA THR A 102 5.49 17.82 4.50
C THR A 102 6.36 17.90 5.74
N LEU A 103 7.47 18.62 5.62
CA LEU A 103 8.51 18.72 6.64
C LEU A 103 8.50 20.11 7.27
N SER A 104 8.57 20.18 8.60
CA SER A 104 8.84 21.44 9.29
C SER A 104 10.31 21.85 9.16
N GLN A 105 10.59 23.10 9.56
CA GLN A 105 11.94 23.69 9.59
C GLN A 105 12.41 23.85 11.04
N PRO A 106 12.97 22.81 11.68
CA PRO A 106 13.52 22.94 13.02
C PRO A 106 14.70 23.92 13.04
N THR A 107 14.86 24.66 14.14
CA THR A 107 16.05 25.49 14.37
C THR A 107 17.33 24.64 14.45
N SER A 108 18.50 25.28 14.43
CA SER A 108 19.77 24.56 14.56
C SER A 108 19.87 23.79 15.88
N SER A 109 19.41 24.38 17.00
CA SER A 109 19.39 23.72 18.31
C SER A 109 18.43 22.55 18.36
N GLN A 110 17.23 22.67 17.76
CA GLN A 110 16.25 21.59 17.67
C GLN A 110 16.79 20.43 16.82
N ARG A 111 17.45 20.72 15.67
CA ARG A 111 18.12 19.68 14.87
C ARG A 111 19.24 18.98 15.64
N SER A 112 20.06 19.74 16.38
CA SER A 112 21.11 19.15 17.22
C SER A 112 20.52 18.21 18.28
N PHE A 113 19.40 18.62 18.91
CA PHE A 113 18.69 17.76 19.85
C PHE A 113 18.20 16.47 19.18
N PHE A 114 17.50 16.55 18.03
CA PHE A 114 17.00 15.35 17.35
C PHE A 114 18.13 14.45 16.85
N ASN A 115 19.21 15.02 16.33
CA ASN A 115 20.40 14.25 15.92
C ASN A 115 21.04 13.50 17.09
N GLY A 116 21.16 14.14 18.25
CA GLY A 116 21.70 13.51 19.45
C GLY A 116 20.76 12.47 20.06
N PHE A 117 19.45 12.65 19.90
CA PHE A 117 18.44 11.79 20.50
C PHE A 117 18.11 10.55 19.64
N PHE A 118 17.95 10.73 18.33
CA PHE A 118 17.51 9.68 17.38
C PHE A 118 18.57 9.25 16.38
N GLY A 119 19.69 9.95 16.29
CA GLY A 119 20.71 9.72 15.27
C GLY A 119 20.57 10.66 14.07
N THR A 120 21.53 10.58 13.14
CA THR A 120 21.64 11.44 11.97
C THR A 120 22.09 10.62 10.75
N PRO A 121 21.73 11.00 9.53
CA PRO A 121 20.86 12.13 9.13
C PRO A 121 19.37 11.85 9.40
N PRO A 122 18.46 12.86 9.32
CA PRO A 122 17.03 12.61 9.29
C PRO A 122 16.64 11.80 8.06
N GLU A 123 15.85 10.74 8.26
CA GLU A 123 15.55 9.76 7.21
C GLU A 123 14.11 9.25 7.30
N ALA A 124 13.52 8.98 6.13
CA ALA A 124 12.24 8.29 6.05
C ALA A 124 12.12 7.43 4.79
N ARG A 125 11.20 6.46 4.83
CA ARG A 125 10.76 5.66 3.68
C ARG A 125 9.35 5.13 3.89
N LEU A 126 8.68 4.72 2.81
CA LEU A 126 7.41 4.01 2.90
C LEU A 126 7.60 2.57 3.41
N ALA A 127 6.62 2.10 4.16
CA ALA A 127 6.46 0.72 4.59
C ALA A 127 5.09 0.19 4.16
N ILE A 128 5.04 -1.01 3.60
CA ILE A 128 3.80 -1.72 3.28
C ILE A 128 3.56 -2.76 4.38
N LEU A 129 2.49 -2.57 5.12
CA LEU A 129 2.18 -3.31 6.33
C LEU A 129 0.92 -4.16 6.13
N ARG A 130 0.97 -5.44 6.54
CA ARG A 130 -0.19 -6.32 6.60
C ARG A 130 -0.48 -6.68 8.05
N ARG A 131 -1.73 -6.42 8.47
CA ARG A 131 -2.17 -6.78 9.83
C ARG A 131 -2.20 -8.30 10.01
N ALA A 132 -1.62 -8.78 11.10
CA ALA A 132 -1.80 -10.16 11.54
C ALA A 132 -3.18 -10.33 12.19
N PRO A 133 -4.01 -11.28 11.72
CA PRO A 133 -5.35 -11.46 12.29
C PRO A 133 -5.29 -11.91 13.75
N GLY A 134 -6.33 -11.59 14.54
CA GLY A 134 -6.49 -12.07 15.91
C GLY A 134 -5.50 -11.50 16.95
N THR A 135 -4.66 -10.51 16.59
CA THR A 135 -3.67 -9.95 17.52
C THR A 135 -4.19 -8.70 18.24
N ASN A 136 -4.02 -8.69 19.56
CA ASN A 136 -4.29 -7.53 20.42
C ASN A 136 -3.22 -7.46 21.54
N PRO A 137 -2.35 -6.43 21.58
CA PRO A 137 -2.28 -5.31 20.64
C PRO A 137 -2.02 -5.74 19.19
N PRO A 138 -2.39 -4.92 18.20
CA PRO A 138 -2.26 -5.29 16.80
C PRO A 138 -0.79 -5.45 16.40
N ARG A 139 -0.52 -6.52 15.64
CA ARG A 139 0.79 -6.79 15.03
C ARG A 139 0.69 -6.62 13.51
N TYR A 140 1.79 -6.18 12.92
CA TYR A 140 1.88 -5.99 11.47
C TYR A 140 3.17 -6.62 10.93
N ASN A 141 3.02 -7.30 9.80
CA ASN A 141 4.14 -7.78 8.99
C ASN A 141 4.57 -6.68 8.01
N LEU A 142 5.86 -6.42 7.89
CA LEU A 142 6.43 -5.57 6.84
C LEU A 142 6.55 -6.37 5.54
N ARG A 143 5.66 -6.13 4.60
CA ARG A 143 5.61 -6.85 3.31
C ARG A 143 6.58 -6.30 2.27
N ALA A 144 6.71 -4.99 2.22
CA ALA A 144 7.60 -4.28 1.32
C ALA A 144 7.98 -2.92 1.92
N GLN A 145 9.03 -2.31 1.38
CA GLN A 145 9.48 -0.98 1.79
C GLN A 145 10.09 -0.24 0.60
N GLY A 146 9.97 1.09 0.62
CA GLY A 146 10.58 1.97 -0.35
C GLY A 146 12.08 2.21 -0.08
N SER A 147 12.71 2.94 -1.00
CA SER A 147 14.04 3.47 -0.78
C SER A 147 14.07 4.43 0.40
N ILE A 148 15.17 4.44 1.13
CA ILE A 148 15.41 5.44 2.18
C ILE A 148 15.72 6.79 1.54
N HIS A 149 15.17 7.86 2.11
CA HIS A 149 15.44 9.24 1.68
C HIS A 149 16.00 10.02 2.85
N VAL A 150 17.15 10.66 2.62
CA VAL A 150 17.73 11.66 3.52
C VAL A 150 16.94 12.96 3.38
N LEU A 151 16.45 13.47 4.50
CA LEU A 151 15.50 14.59 4.54
C LEU A 151 16.15 15.96 4.75
N SER A 152 17.44 16.01 5.10
CA SER A 152 18.15 17.26 5.38
C SER A 152 18.00 18.34 4.29
N PRO A 153 18.03 18.00 2.96
CA PRO A 153 17.87 19.01 1.91
C PRO A 153 16.46 19.60 1.78
N TYR A 154 15.46 18.97 2.41
CA TYR A 154 14.04 19.26 2.20
C TYR A 154 13.34 19.83 3.44
N LEU A 155 14.08 20.15 4.51
CA LEU A 155 13.52 20.72 5.72
C LEU A 155 12.79 22.03 5.40
N GLY A 156 11.59 22.22 5.96
CA GLY A 156 10.71 23.35 5.69
C GLY A 156 9.92 23.26 4.38
N GLN A 157 9.95 22.12 3.69
CA GLN A 157 9.32 21.97 2.38
C GLN A 157 8.32 20.81 2.37
N THR A 158 7.41 20.89 1.42
CA THR A 158 6.63 19.73 0.98
C THR A 158 7.33 19.12 -0.23
N VAL A 159 7.83 17.89 -0.08
CA VAL A 159 8.61 17.20 -1.10
C VAL A 159 7.87 15.97 -1.60
N LYS A 160 7.95 15.72 -2.91
CA LYS A 160 7.40 14.52 -3.55
C LYS A 160 8.53 13.61 -4.01
N PHE A 161 8.45 12.35 -3.61
CA PHE A 161 9.38 11.29 -4.02
C PHE A 161 8.67 10.32 -4.96
N GLY A 162 9.38 9.86 -5.99
CA GLY A 162 8.94 8.75 -6.82
C GLY A 162 9.00 7.43 -6.04
N ALA A 163 8.10 6.50 -6.40
CA ALA A 163 8.09 5.16 -5.82
C ALA A 163 7.63 4.13 -6.87
N SER A 164 7.91 2.87 -6.61
CA SER A 164 7.48 1.74 -7.44
C SER A 164 7.26 0.53 -6.53
N LEU A 165 6.20 0.59 -5.70
CA LEU A 165 5.89 -0.44 -4.71
C LEU A 165 4.54 -1.08 -5.03
N PRO A 166 4.48 -2.42 -5.22
CA PRO A 166 3.21 -3.12 -5.31
C PRO A 166 2.49 -3.07 -3.97
N VAL A 167 1.17 -2.95 -4.02
CA VAL A 167 0.29 -3.00 -2.86
C VAL A 167 -0.91 -3.88 -3.17
N GLU A 168 -1.39 -4.59 -2.17
CA GLU A 168 -2.57 -5.44 -2.27
C GLU A 168 -3.70 -4.87 -1.41
N GLU A 169 -4.93 -5.20 -1.78
CA GLU A 169 -6.10 -4.89 -0.95
C GLU A 169 -5.89 -5.37 0.50
N GLY A 170 -6.20 -4.52 1.46
CA GLY A 170 -6.02 -4.75 2.89
C GLY A 170 -4.61 -4.42 3.42
N ASP A 171 -3.67 -4.01 2.58
CA ASP A 171 -2.41 -3.42 3.04
C ASP A 171 -2.66 -2.05 3.68
N ILE A 172 -1.75 -1.66 4.56
CA ILE A 172 -1.68 -0.31 5.13
C ILE A 172 -0.33 0.28 4.74
N VAL A 173 -0.36 1.49 4.17
CA VAL A 173 0.88 2.21 3.87
C VAL A 173 1.30 3.00 5.09
N GLY A 174 2.45 2.68 5.64
CA GLY A 174 3.08 3.36 6.77
C GLY A 174 4.32 4.13 6.37
N LEU A 175 4.86 4.86 7.34
CA LEU A 175 6.12 5.58 7.26
C LEU A 175 7.11 4.96 8.24
N THR A 176 8.28 4.51 7.76
CA THR A 176 9.40 4.10 8.59
C THR A 176 10.40 5.24 8.69
N VAL A 177 10.73 5.60 9.91
CA VAL A 177 11.68 6.65 10.27
C VAL A 177 12.78 6.04 11.13
N PRO A 178 13.91 5.64 10.53
CA PRO A 178 15.00 4.99 11.26
C PRO A 178 15.68 5.89 12.28
N THR A 179 15.84 7.15 11.94
CA THR A 179 16.38 8.20 12.80
C THR A 179 15.25 9.14 13.23
N TRP A 180 15.10 10.29 12.57
CA TRP A 180 14.02 11.22 12.85
C TRP A 180 13.50 11.89 11.58
N ALA A 181 12.25 12.36 11.64
CA ALA A 181 11.63 13.14 10.57
C ALA A 181 10.68 14.18 11.18
N PRO A 182 10.83 15.49 10.86
CA PRO A 182 9.96 16.53 11.35
C PRO A 182 8.68 16.65 10.49
N ALA A 183 8.10 15.52 10.13
CA ALA A 183 6.88 15.37 9.33
C ALA A 183 5.68 15.15 10.26
N PHE A 184 5.45 16.05 11.20
CA PHE A 184 4.56 15.81 12.33
C PHE A 184 3.80 17.08 12.73
N ALA A 185 2.49 16.93 12.94
CA ALA A 185 1.63 17.93 13.53
C ALA A 185 1.02 17.42 14.83
N GLN A 186 0.84 18.29 15.80
CA GLN A 186 0.28 18.01 17.12
C GLN A 186 -0.72 19.07 17.55
N GLY A 187 -1.36 18.87 18.72
CA GLY A 187 -2.41 19.80 19.19
C GLY A 187 -3.70 19.71 18.39
N LEU A 188 -3.87 18.68 17.60
CA LEU A 188 -5.04 18.46 16.76
C LEU A 188 -6.21 17.90 17.58
N PRO A 189 -7.46 17.95 17.07
CA PRO A 189 -8.60 17.28 17.68
C PRO A 189 -8.34 15.77 17.89
N SER A 190 -8.93 15.18 18.93
CA SER A 190 -8.70 13.79 19.37
C SER A 190 -9.07 12.70 18.36
N ASN A 191 -9.82 13.05 17.32
CA ASN A 191 -10.11 12.18 16.17
C ASN A 191 -8.95 12.08 15.16
N ASN A 192 -7.80 12.74 15.43
CA ASN A 192 -6.53 12.50 14.74
C ASN A 192 -5.67 11.58 15.60
N ALA A 193 -5.28 10.43 15.04
CA ALA A 193 -4.46 9.50 15.77
C ALA A 193 -3.59 8.66 14.84
N TRP A 194 -2.41 8.29 15.30
CA TRP A 194 -1.49 7.37 14.62
C TRP A 194 -1.01 6.26 15.55
N ARG A 195 -0.51 5.18 14.98
CA ARG A 195 0.09 4.06 15.71
C ARG A 195 1.55 3.91 15.35
N ALA A 196 2.33 3.46 16.35
CA ALA A 196 3.76 3.24 16.26
C ALA A 196 4.12 1.77 16.55
N SER A 197 5.18 1.29 15.92
CA SER A 197 5.81 -0.02 16.15
C SER A 197 6.53 -0.07 17.50
N ARG A 198 5.77 0.11 18.58
CA ARG A 198 6.25 0.04 19.98
C ARG A 198 5.34 -0.88 20.77
N GLU A 199 5.91 -1.60 21.73
CA GLU A 199 5.17 -2.43 22.66
C GLU A 199 4.26 -1.58 23.56
N THR A 200 3.16 -2.17 24.00
CA THR A 200 2.28 -1.55 25.00
C THR A 200 3.08 -1.27 26.29
N GLY A 201 2.95 -0.06 26.82
CA GLY A 201 3.72 0.39 27.99
C GLY A 201 5.02 1.13 27.65
N LYS A 202 5.47 1.08 26.38
CA LYS A 202 6.67 1.79 25.89
C LYS A 202 6.33 3.03 25.05
N CYS A 203 5.26 3.73 25.41
CA CYS A 203 4.71 4.77 24.57
C CYS A 203 5.20 6.18 24.91
N THR A 204 5.62 6.43 26.15
CA THR A 204 5.88 7.77 26.67
C THR A 204 7.25 7.95 27.30
N ASP A 205 7.90 6.88 27.74
CA ASP A 205 9.24 6.97 28.28
C ASP A 205 10.25 7.42 27.20
N SER A 206 11.06 8.43 27.52
CA SER A 206 12.02 8.99 26.57
C SER A 206 13.09 8.01 26.13
N THR A 207 13.49 7.08 27.01
CA THR A 207 14.46 6.03 26.70
C THR A 207 13.86 5.04 25.71
N ASP A 208 12.64 4.55 25.96
CA ASP A 208 11.92 3.64 25.07
C ASP A 208 11.63 4.27 23.70
N VAL A 209 11.28 5.56 23.67
CA VAL A 209 11.06 6.30 22.42
C VAL A 209 12.34 6.42 21.61
N ARG A 210 13.46 6.71 22.25
CA ARG A 210 14.78 6.80 21.61
C ARG A 210 15.27 5.46 21.08
N GLN A 211 15.03 4.40 21.82
CA GLN A 211 15.41 3.02 21.47
C GLN A 211 14.30 2.28 20.72
N GLY A 212 13.33 3.01 20.17
CA GLY A 212 12.24 2.44 19.39
C GLY A 212 12.76 1.53 18.27
N GLU A 213 11.98 0.54 17.89
CA GLU A 213 12.34 -0.46 16.88
C GLU A 213 11.57 -0.23 15.58
N PRO A 214 12.12 0.58 14.64
CA PRO A 214 11.52 0.69 13.32
C PRO A 214 11.61 -0.67 12.61
N GLN A 215 10.57 -1.04 11.85
CA GLN A 215 10.64 -2.23 11.01
C GLN A 215 11.52 -1.96 9.80
N LEU A 216 12.72 -2.54 9.79
CA LEU A 216 13.72 -2.31 8.74
C LEU A 216 13.90 -3.52 7.81
N ARG A 217 13.40 -4.70 8.20
CA ARG A 217 13.56 -5.94 7.45
C ARG A 217 12.22 -6.44 6.95
N VAL A 218 12.08 -6.59 5.64
CA VAL A 218 10.92 -7.22 5.01
C VAL A 218 10.71 -8.63 5.58
N GLY A 219 9.47 -8.98 5.84
CA GLY A 219 9.07 -10.22 6.52
C GLY A 219 9.05 -10.14 8.05
N SER A 220 9.63 -9.07 8.67
CA SER A 220 9.57 -8.88 10.11
C SER A 220 8.16 -8.56 10.60
N ASN A 221 7.85 -8.97 11.83
CA ASN A 221 6.62 -8.61 12.53
C ASN A 221 6.95 -7.68 13.69
N ALA A 222 6.09 -6.67 13.91
CA ALA A 222 6.19 -5.79 15.07
C ALA A 222 4.82 -5.58 15.71
N THR A 223 4.82 -5.31 17.01
CA THR A 223 3.66 -4.89 17.78
C THR A 223 3.46 -3.38 17.59
N TYR A 224 2.24 -2.97 17.30
CA TYR A 224 1.86 -1.55 17.20
C TYR A 224 0.99 -1.18 18.42
N GLY A 225 1.56 -1.36 19.60
CA GLY A 225 0.89 -1.17 20.89
C GLY A 225 0.62 0.30 21.23
N CYS A 226 1.46 1.22 20.74
CA CYS A 226 1.31 2.63 21.05
C CYS A 226 0.39 3.34 20.04
N ARG A 227 -0.64 4.00 20.58
CA ARG A 227 -1.54 4.88 19.83
C ARG A 227 -1.45 6.29 20.40
N TYR A 228 -1.12 7.24 19.54
CA TYR A 228 -0.99 8.64 19.89
C TYR A 228 -2.16 9.42 19.28
N SER A 229 -2.92 10.10 20.14
CA SER A 229 -4.04 10.98 19.74
C SER A 229 -3.56 12.42 19.57
N THR A 230 -4.41 13.28 19.04
CA THR A 230 -4.16 14.71 18.83
C THR A 230 -2.96 15.02 17.93
N ALA A 231 -2.55 14.05 17.11
CA ALA A 231 -1.35 14.17 16.32
C ALA A 231 -1.50 13.50 14.95
N ARG A 232 -0.72 13.97 13.98
CA ARG A 232 -0.77 13.50 12.60
C ARG A 232 0.63 13.38 11.99
N LEU A 233 0.85 12.28 11.27
CA LEU A 233 1.97 12.11 10.36
C LEU A 233 1.65 12.83 9.05
N LEU A 234 2.56 13.67 8.57
CA LEU A 234 2.32 14.56 7.44
C LEU A 234 2.87 13.97 6.13
N TYR A 235 2.21 12.93 5.64
CA TYR A 235 2.51 12.32 4.34
C TYR A 235 1.24 11.96 3.59
N THR A 236 1.37 11.81 2.28
CA THR A 236 0.34 11.26 1.38
C THR A 236 0.97 10.27 0.41
N VAL A 237 0.17 9.38 -0.18
CA VAL A 237 0.66 8.35 -1.08
C VAL A 237 -0.24 8.25 -2.30
N THR A 238 0.35 8.30 -3.50
CA THR A 238 -0.37 8.13 -4.77
C THR A 238 -0.30 6.67 -5.21
N VAL A 239 -1.46 6.05 -5.35
CA VAL A 239 -1.63 4.67 -5.81
C VAL A 239 -2.34 4.68 -7.15
N VAL A 240 -1.84 3.91 -8.11
CA VAL A 240 -2.52 3.55 -9.35
C VAL A 240 -3.10 2.15 -9.14
N GLU A 241 -4.44 2.07 -9.12
CA GLU A 241 -5.19 0.82 -8.94
C GLU A 241 -5.21 0.01 -10.24
N ASP A 242 -5.16 -1.32 -10.11
CA ASP A 242 -5.25 -2.27 -11.23
C ASP A 242 -6.67 -2.41 -11.75
#